data_e4932acd0cf96d72b636ea096608fbde
#
_entry.id   e4932acd0cf96d72b636ea096608fbde
#
_cell.length_a   1.000
_cell.length_b   1.000
_cell.length_c   1.000
_cell.angle_alpha   90.00
_cell.angle_beta   90.00
_cell.angle_gamma   90.00
#
_symmetry.space_group_name_H-M   'P 1'
#
loop_
_entity.id
_entity.type
_entity.pdbx_description
1 polymer ?
#
loop_
_entity_poly.entity_id
_entity_poly.type
_entity_poly.pdbx_seq_one_letter_code
_entity_poly.pdbx_strand_id
1 'polypeptide(L)'
;MKLNKEYSIQELSEKYNCATNVKDTVRVDCLCSINNMKKNGLSYILNNNLLSKIENPSLAAIITTKEISQLISVPCIITDEPLYIFSKIINDCIDSKYSGLLEQQRVENNSISSSAKIGKNVVIGKGVHIGKNTIIYPNVVINDYTFIGDDVIIHPNAIIGSDGFGLVMHEKKWEKVAQIGNVIIESGVEIGSNTTIDKATIDSTIIKSNVKIDNQVHIAHNVIIGENTAIAACVGIAGSTVIGKNCTIGGGAGLNGHITIADNVHINGMAMVTSSIEEPGQYASGTTIEPASSWRKNQARFKKLDELAKLIKKNKNGENNE
;
A
#
# COMPACT_ATOMS: atom_id res chain seq x y z
N MET A 1 1.25 14.64 6.68
CA MET A 1 1.13 15.76 5.69
C MET A 1 0.47 16.95 6.37
N LYS A 2 1.01 18.18 6.22
CA LYS A 2 0.39 19.39 6.79
C LYS A 2 -0.81 19.84 5.96
N LEU A 3 -1.84 20.32 6.64
CA LEU A 3 -2.95 21.05 6.02
C LEU A 3 -2.49 22.49 5.68
N ASN A 4 -3.19 23.14 4.76
CA ASN A 4 -2.88 24.51 4.33
C ASN A 4 -3.14 25.57 5.42
N LYS A 5 -3.94 25.24 6.41
CA LYS A 5 -4.12 25.99 7.67
C LYS A 5 -4.51 25.04 8.81
N GLU A 6 -4.57 25.51 10.01
CA GLU A 6 -5.20 24.82 11.13
C GLU A 6 -6.73 24.92 11.01
N TYR A 7 -7.43 23.80 11.20
CA TYR A 7 -8.89 23.72 11.19
C TYR A 7 -9.43 23.24 12.53
N SER A 8 -10.58 23.77 12.96
CA SER A 8 -11.33 23.08 14.01
C SER A 8 -12.10 21.88 13.44
N ILE A 9 -12.34 20.88 14.28
CA ILE A 9 -13.16 19.73 13.89
C ILE A 9 -14.58 20.16 13.51
N GLN A 10 -15.10 21.16 14.20
CA GLN A 10 -16.43 21.70 13.90
C GLN A 10 -16.45 22.35 12.51
N GLU A 11 -15.43 23.17 12.18
CA GLU A 11 -15.28 23.77 10.85
C GLU A 11 -15.28 22.70 9.73
N LEU A 12 -14.54 21.59 9.92
CA LEU A 12 -14.51 20.49 8.96
C LEU A 12 -15.85 19.74 8.93
N SER A 13 -16.47 19.50 10.08
CA SER A 13 -17.77 18.82 10.14
C SER A 13 -18.87 19.62 9.43
N GLU A 14 -18.93 20.91 9.64
CA GLU A 14 -19.88 21.81 8.97
C GLU A 14 -19.60 21.86 7.45
N LYS A 15 -18.34 22.01 7.05
CA LYS A 15 -17.94 22.09 5.63
C LYS A 15 -18.34 20.84 4.83
N TYR A 16 -18.29 19.65 5.46
CA TYR A 16 -18.59 18.38 4.78
C TYR A 16 -19.92 17.76 5.23
N ASN A 17 -20.77 18.52 5.92
CA ASN A 17 -22.07 18.06 6.39
C ASN A 17 -22.00 16.77 7.22
N CYS A 18 -21.04 16.70 8.14
CA CYS A 18 -20.82 15.59 9.05
C CYS A 18 -21.25 15.95 10.48
N ALA A 19 -21.57 14.95 11.30
CA ALA A 19 -21.76 15.14 12.74
C ALA A 19 -20.41 15.16 13.46
N THR A 20 -20.38 15.67 14.69
CA THR A 20 -19.22 15.57 15.59
C THR A 20 -19.68 15.32 17.03
N ASN A 21 -18.83 14.63 17.82
CA ASN A 21 -19.09 14.38 19.24
C ASN A 21 -18.43 15.39 20.18
N VAL A 22 -17.77 16.42 19.64
CA VAL A 22 -17.08 17.46 20.43
C VAL A 22 -17.46 18.86 19.99
N LYS A 23 -17.30 19.81 20.90
CA LYS A 23 -17.44 21.24 20.65
C LYS A 23 -16.09 21.85 20.25
N ASP A 24 -16.10 23.00 19.63
CA ASP A 24 -15.10 23.79 18.89
C ASP A 24 -13.65 23.92 19.44
N THR A 25 -13.22 23.15 20.41
CA THR A 25 -11.91 23.29 21.04
C THR A 25 -10.80 22.42 20.41
N VAL A 26 -11.15 21.45 19.59
CA VAL A 26 -10.18 20.50 19.03
C VAL A 26 -9.73 20.96 17.65
N ARG A 27 -8.43 21.11 17.49
CA ARG A 27 -7.79 21.61 16.27
C ARG A 27 -6.89 20.57 15.63
N VAL A 28 -6.86 20.58 14.28
CA VAL A 28 -6.02 19.71 13.44
C VAL A 28 -5.22 20.56 12.45
N ASP A 29 -3.96 20.23 12.28
CA ASP A 29 -3.03 20.89 11.34
C ASP A 29 -2.39 19.94 10.35
N CYS A 30 -2.62 18.63 10.51
CA CYS A 30 -2.06 17.63 9.61
C CYS A 30 -2.93 16.38 9.48
N LEU A 31 -2.75 15.67 8.36
CA LEU A 31 -3.26 14.32 8.16
C LEU A 31 -2.18 13.30 8.50
N CYS A 32 -2.57 12.19 9.09
CA CYS A 32 -1.67 11.09 9.44
C CYS A 32 -2.42 9.75 9.39
N SER A 33 -1.68 8.66 9.32
CA SER A 33 -2.26 7.33 9.46
C SER A 33 -2.37 6.93 10.95
N ILE A 34 -3.17 5.92 11.23
CA ILE A 34 -3.27 5.30 12.56
C ILE A 34 -1.94 4.67 12.99
N ASN A 35 -1.12 4.23 12.04
CA ASN A 35 0.19 3.63 12.33
C ASN A 35 1.27 4.69 12.63
N ASN A 36 1.06 5.95 12.24
CA ASN A 36 2.01 7.06 12.44
C ASN A 36 1.29 8.30 12.96
N MET A 37 0.72 8.17 14.16
CA MET A 37 -0.09 9.20 14.81
C MET A 37 0.72 10.46 15.13
N LYS A 38 0.09 11.63 15.00
CA LYS A 38 0.67 12.95 15.31
C LYS A 38 -0.26 13.75 16.23
N LYS A 39 0.32 14.53 17.13
CA LYS A 39 -0.41 15.27 18.19
C LYS A 39 -1.61 16.08 17.68
N ASN A 40 -1.48 16.78 16.55
CA ASN A 40 -2.57 17.55 15.94
C ASN A 40 -3.10 16.86 14.68
N GLY A 41 -2.95 15.51 14.59
CA GLY A 41 -3.29 14.75 13.42
C GLY A 41 -4.77 14.42 13.33
N LEU A 42 -5.29 14.45 12.10
CA LEU A 42 -6.56 13.86 11.72
C LEU A 42 -6.31 12.57 10.94
N SER A 43 -6.98 11.51 11.34
CA SER A 43 -6.94 10.21 10.67
C SER A 43 -8.34 9.69 10.39
N TYR A 44 -8.46 8.48 9.82
CA TYR A 44 -9.75 7.82 9.62
C TYR A 44 -9.70 6.34 10.00
N ILE A 45 -10.86 5.77 10.34
CA ILE A 45 -11.03 4.34 10.63
C ILE A 45 -12.32 3.84 9.98
N LEU A 46 -12.22 2.68 9.31
CA LEU A 46 -13.31 2.03 8.60
C LEU A 46 -13.89 0.83 9.35
N ASN A 47 -13.11 0.20 10.22
CA ASN A 47 -13.50 -1.04 10.90
C ASN A 47 -12.85 -1.17 12.28
N ASN A 48 -13.31 -2.14 13.06
CA ASN A 48 -12.90 -2.35 14.44
C ASN A 48 -11.47 -2.93 14.60
N ASN A 49 -10.83 -3.41 13.54
CA ASN A 49 -9.52 -4.07 13.61
C ASN A 49 -8.39 -3.14 14.08
N LEU A 50 -8.60 -1.84 14.02
CA LEU A 50 -7.62 -0.83 14.42
C LEU A 50 -7.92 -0.20 15.80
N LEU A 51 -8.98 -0.62 16.50
CA LEU A 51 -9.36 -0.04 17.78
C LEU A 51 -8.28 -0.18 18.84
N SER A 52 -7.61 -1.33 18.91
CA SER A 52 -6.51 -1.57 19.87
C SER A 52 -5.34 -0.59 19.72
N LYS A 53 -5.15 -0.04 18.52
CA LYS A 53 -4.10 0.98 18.26
C LYS A 53 -4.46 2.37 18.78
N ILE A 54 -5.73 2.61 19.16
CA ILE A 54 -6.25 3.92 19.57
C ILE A 54 -6.48 4.01 21.08
N GLU A 55 -6.13 3.02 21.87
CA GLU A 55 -6.32 3.04 23.35
C GLU A 55 -5.57 4.18 24.04
N ASN A 56 -4.42 4.63 23.48
CA ASN A 56 -3.66 5.82 23.92
C ASN A 56 -3.30 6.71 22.73
N PRO A 57 -4.26 7.42 22.12
CA PRO A 57 -4.00 8.10 20.87
C PRO A 57 -3.21 9.39 21.08
N SER A 58 -2.19 9.57 20.27
CA SER A 58 -1.55 10.88 20.06
C SER A 58 -2.26 11.72 18.99
N LEU A 59 -3.46 11.37 18.62
CA LEU A 59 -4.26 12.05 17.59
C LEU A 59 -5.12 13.16 18.20
N ALA A 60 -5.39 14.19 17.40
CA ALA A 60 -6.41 15.20 17.76
C ALA A 60 -7.81 14.69 17.44
N ALA A 61 -8.01 13.99 16.30
CA ALA A 61 -9.33 13.54 15.89
C ALA A 61 -9.30 12.37 14.90
N ILE A 62 -10.45 11.71 14.75
CA ILE A 62 -10.67 10.60 13.83
C ILE A 62 -11.95 10.82 13.04
N ILE A 63 -11.94 10.52 11.74
CA ILE A 63 -13.12 10.41 10.90
C ILE A 63 -13.60 8.96 10.93
N THR A 64 -14.83 8.71 11.33
CA THR A 64 -15.33 7.34 11.51
C THR A 64 -16.85 7.27 11.47
N THR A 65 -17.39 6.03 11.54
CA THR A 65 -18.84 5.80 11.61
C THR A 65 -19.38 6.07 13.02
N LYS A 66 -20.71 6.17 13.13
CA LYS A 66 -21.39 6.38 14.41
C LYS A 66 -21.11 5.23 15.40
N GLU A 67 -21.11 3.99 14.92
CA GLU A 67 -20.86 2.81 15.74
C GLU A 67 -19.46 2.84 16.35
N ILE A 68 -18.43 3.12 15.53
CA ILE A 68 -17.05 3.17 16.01
C ILE A 68 -16.83 4.36 16.94
N SER A 69 -17.47 5.51 16.67
CA SER A 69 -17.34 6.70 17.52
C SER A 69 -17.81 6.49 18.97
N GLN A 70 -18.68 5.52 19.21
CA GLN A 70 -19.15 5.13 20.54
C GLN A 70 -18.17 4.22 21.31
N LEU A 71 -17.20 3.63 20.59
CA LEU A 71 -16.21 2.71 21.16
C LEU A 71 -14.88 3.37 21.50
N ILE A 72 -14.69 4.64 21.14
CA ILE A 72 -13.43 5.37 21.31
C ILE A 72 -13.64 6.70 22.03
N SER A 73 -12.63 7.12 22.80
CA SER A 73 -12.65 8.41 23.53
C SER A 73 -12.07 9.58 22.72
N VAL A 74 -11.56 9.32 21.52
CA VAL A 74 -10.97 10.35 20.65
C VAL A 74 -12.07 11.21 20.04
N PRO A 75 -11.87 12.53 19.90
CA PRO A 75 -12.76 13.41 19.13
C PRO A 75 -13.02 12.88 17.73
N CYS A 76 -14.29 12.88 17.30
CA CYS A 76 -14.70 12.31 16.03
C CYS A 76 -15.41 13.29 15.10
N ILE A 77 -15.10 13.19 13.81
CA ILE A 77 -15.99 13.57 12.71
C ILE A 77 -16.76 12.31 12.32
N ILE A 78 -18.07 12.34 12.41
CA ILE A 78 -18.95 11.17 12.29
C ILE A 78 -19.67 11.21 10.94
N THR A 79 -19.49 10.15 10.15
CA THR A 79 -20.07 9.99 8.81
C THR A 79 -20.21 8.52 8.44
N ASP A 80 -21.13 8.20 7.52
CA ASP A 80 -21.24 6.86 6.96
C ASP A 80 -20.15 6.56 5.91
N GLU A 81 -19.44 7.59 5.44
CA GLU A 81 -18.41 7.49 4.40
C GLU A 81 -17.05 8.09 4.83
N PRO A 82 -16.37 7.52 5.86
CA PRO A 82 -15.15 8.12 6.42
C PRO A 82 -14.03 8.31 5.41
N LEU A 83 -13.79 7.35 4.52
CA LEU A 83 -12.75 7.43 3.50
C LEU A 83 -13.05 8.53 2.46
N TYR A 84 -14.33 8.68 2.08
CA TYR A 84 -14.73 9.73 1.15
C TYR A 84 -14.50 11.13 1.75
N ILE A 85 -14.95 11.35 2.98
CA ILE A 85 -14.74 12.63 3.67
C ILE A 85 -13.25 12.91 3.85
N PHE A 86 -12.46 11.90 4.22
CA PHE A 86 -11.02 12.03 4.32
C PHE A 86 -10.39 12.43 2.98
N SER A 87 -10.83 11.82 1.87
CA SER A 87 -10.40 12.17 0.51
C SER A 87 -10.77 13.62 0.14
N LYS A 88 -11.96 14.09 0.49
CA LYS A 88 -12.37 15.48 0.27
C LYS A 88 -11.49 16.46 1.04
N ILE A 89 -11.15 16.14 2.29
CA ILE A 89 -10.22 16.95 3.10
C ILE A 89 -8.84 17.01 2.45
N ILE A 90 -8.30 15.89 1.96
CA ILE A 90 -7.04 15.90 1.20
C ILE A 90 -7.15 16.85 0.01
N ASN A 91 -8.18 16.73 -0.79
CA ASN A 91 -8.34 17.50 -2.02
C ASN A 91 -8.50 19.01 -1.78
N ASP A 92 -9.18 19.38 -0.69
CA ASP A 92 -9.56 20.78 -0.44
C ASP A 92 -8.62 21.51 0.52
N CYS A 93 -7.90 20.77 1.37
CA CYS A 93 -7.13 21.34 2.48
C CYS A 93 -5.62 21.09 2.36
N ILE A 94 -5.15 20.55 1.23
CA ILE A 94 -3.72 20.40 0.93
C ILE A 94 -3.39 21.13 -0.36
N ASP A 95 -2.43 22.06 -0.31
CA ASP A 95 -2.08 22.90 -1.45
C ASP A 95 -1.34 22.15 -2.55
N SER A 96 -0.59 21.11 -2.21
CA SER A 96 0.34 20.41 -3.12
C SER A 96 -0.14 19.00 -3.45
N LYS A 97 -1.27 18.87 -4.12
CA LYS A 97 -1.87 17.58 -4.52
C LYS A 97 -1.43 17.05 -5.89
N TYR A 98 -0.79 17.85 -6.71
CA TYR A 98 -0.29 17.45 -8.02
C TYR A 98 1.22 17.26 -8.02
N SER A 99 1.69 16.38 -8.89
CA SER A 99 3.12 16.14 -9.09
C SER A 99 3.82 17.38 -9.64
N GLY A 100 4.97 17.75 -9.11
CA GLY A 100 5.84 18.78 -9.65
C GLY A 100 6.34 18.50 -11.06
N LEU A 101 6.22 17.26 -11.56
CA LEU A 101 6.51 16.90 -12.95
C LEU A 101 5.59 17.61 -13.94
N LEU A 102 4.38 18.02 -13.54
CA LEU A 102 3.43 18.76 -14.38
C LEU A 102 3.72 20.26 -14.42
N GLU A 103 4.47 20.80 -13.44
CA GLU A 103 4.63 22.25 -13.28
C GLU A 103 5.80 22.84 -14.06
N GLN A 104 6.54 22.09 -14.88
CA GLN A 104 7.72 22.52 -15.67
C GLN A 104 8.72 23.46 -14.91
N GLN A 105 8.59 23.56 -13.60
CA GLN A 105 9.45 24.39 -12.77
C GLN A 105 10.78 23.68 -12.52
N ARG A 106 11.87 24.45 -12.53
CA ARG A 106 13.18 23.94 -12.11
C ARG A 106 13.05 23.28 -10.75
N VAL A 107 13.55 22.07 -10.67
CA VAL A 107 13.50 21.21 -9.50
C VAL A 107 14.29 21.87 -8.36
N GLU A 108 13.60 22.67 -7.57
CA GLU A 108 14.16 23.25 -6.36
C GLU A 108 14.16 22.20 -5.24
N ASN A 109 15.24 22.17 -4.45
CA ASN A 109 15.42 21.32 -3.26
C ASN A 109 15.73 19.84 -3.47
N ASN A 110 16.26 19.44 -4.61
CA ASN A 110 16.80 18.08 -4.76
C ASN A 110 18.17 17.94 -4.10
N SER A 111 18.39 16.81 -3.44
CA SER A 111 19.67 16.42 -2.87
C SER A 111 20.22 15.21 -3.62
N ILE A 112 21.01 15.45 -4.66
CA ILE A 112 21.60 14.40 -5.50
C ILE A 112 23.09 14.33 -5.22
N SER A 113 23.58 13.15 -4.81
CA SER A 113 25.01 12.92 -4.59
C SER A 113 25.82 13.13 -5.87
N SER A 114 26.98 13.77 -5.77
CA SER A 114 27.89 13.95 -6.91
C SER A 114 28.47 12.64 -7.45
N SER A 115 28.44 11.54 -6.67
CA SER A 115 28.85 10.20 -7.11
C SER A 115 27.73 9.40 -7.77
N ALA A 116 26.49 9.89 -7.77
CA ALA A 116 25.37 9.24 -8.46
C ALA A 116 25.54 9.34 -9.98
N LYS A 117 25.18 8.26 -10.69
CA LYS A 117 25.22 8.18 -12.16
C LYS A 117 23.80 8.21 -12.70
N ILE A 118 23.45 9.28 -13.41
CA ILE A 118 22.11 9.50 -13.97
C ILE A 118 22.16 9.32 -15.49
N GLY A 119 21.36 8.39 -16.00
CA GLY A 119 21.24 8.07 -17.41
C GLY A 119 20.50 9.14 -18.22
N LYS A 120 20.45 8.96 -19.55
CA LYS A 120 19.72 9.87 -20.46
C LYS A 120 18.21 9.78 -20.21
N ASN A 121 17.51 10.88 -20.40
CA ASN A 121 16.04 10.98 -20.31
C ASN A 121 15.48 10.58 -18.93
N VAL A 122 16.28 10.62 -17.87
CA VAL A 122 15.77 10.43 -16.52
C VAL A 122 14.99 11.68 -16.11
N VAL A 123 13.77 11.49 -15.63
CA VAL A 123 12.91 12.56 -15.12
C VAL A 123 12.91 12.50 -13.61
N ILE A 124 13.22 13.62 -12.95
CA ILE A 124 13.31 13.69 -11.49
C ILE A 124 12.37 14.80 -10.99
N GLY A 125 11.46 14.44 -10.10
CA GLY A 125 10.53 15.36 -9.46
C GLY A 125 11.17 16.27 -8.42
N LYS A 126 10.37 17.06 -7.73
CA LYS A 126 10.85 17.98 -6.68
C LYS A 126 11.12 17.28 -5.35
N GLY A 127 12.08 17.77 -4.59
CA GLY A 127 12.38 17.26 -3.25
C GLY A 127 12.92 15.82 -3.24
N VAL A 128 13.45 15.33 -4.36
CA VAL A 128 14.03 13.99 -4.48
C VAL A 128 15.42 13.95 -3.83
N HIS A 129 15.69 12.90 -3.07
CA HIS A 129 17.01 12.57 -2.55
C HIS A 129 17.59 11.36 -3.29
N ILE A 130 18.85 11.45 -3.73
CA ILE A 130 19.59 10.34 -4.35
C ILE A 130 20.96 10.22 -3.68
N GLY A 131 21.19 9.07 -3.04
CA GLY A 131 22.41 8.76 -2.29
C GLY A 131 23.64 8.50 -3.15
N LYS A 132 24.75 8.17 -2.47
CA LYS A 132 26.06 7.96 -3.07
C LYS A 132 26.07 6.70 -3.94
N ASN A 133 26.88 6.72 -5.02
CA ASN A 133 27.12 5.60 -5.93
C ASN A 133 25.87 5.00 -6.58
N THR A 134 24.70 5.62 -6.40
CA THR A 134 23.45 5.16 -6.99
C THR A 134 23.50 5.30 -8.51
N ILE A 135 23.01 4.28 -9.22
CA ILE A 135 23.00 4.22 -10.69
C ILE A 135 21.55 4.21 -11.16
N ILE A 136 21.16 5.22 -11.91
CA ILE A 136 19.84 5.34 -12.50
C ILE A 136 19.96 5.26 -14.01
N TYR A 137 19.41 4.21 -14.58
CA TYR A 137 19.49 3.94 -16.02
C TYR A 137 18.54 4.86 -16.84
N PRO A 138 18.66 4.87 -18.18
CA PRO A 138 17.86 5.73 -19.03
C PRO A 138 16.35 5.54 -18.89
N ASN A 139 15.60 6.62 -19.12
CA ASN A 139 14.12 6.68 -19.12
C ASN A 139 13.45 6.35 -17.78
N VAL A 140 14.17 6.34 -16.67
CA VAL A 140 13.57 6.19 -15.34
C VAL A 140 12.83 7.47 -14.98
N VAL A 141 11.66 7.33 -14.34
CA VAL A 141 10.88 8.45 -13.79
C VAL A 141 10.86 8.33 -12.26
N ILE A 142 11.30 9.37 -11.58
CA ILE A 142 11.30 9.48 -10.12
C ILE A 142 10.41 10.64 -9.73
N ASN A 143 9.27 10.34 -9.11
CA ASN A 143 8.31 11.34 -8.69
C ASN A 143 8.73 12.04 -7.40
N ASP A 144 8.00 13.11 -7.07
CA ASP A 144 8.27 14.04 -5.99
C ASP A 144 8.51 13.36 -4.64
N TYR A 145 9.43 13.96 -3.84
CA TYR A 145 9.74 13.57 -2.47
C TYR A 145 10.19 12.13 -2.29
N THR A 146 10.57 11.44 -3.38
CA THR A 146 11.17 10.10 -3.31
C THR A 146 12.53 10.17 -2.65
N PHE A 147 12.79 9.29 -1.69
CA PHE A 147 14.09 9.09 -1.08
C PHE A 147 14.75 7.82 -1.61
N ILE A 148 15.96 7.95 -2.14
CA ILE A 148 16.78 6.84 -2.65
C ILE A 148 18.10 6.87 -1.91
N GLY A 149 18.44 5.77 -1.22
CA GLY A 149 19.65 5.59 -0.45
C GLY A 149 20.92 5.44 -1.30
N ASP A 150 21.99 4.99 -0.67
CA ASP A 150 23.29 4.76 -1.29
C ASP A 150 23.31 3.41 -2.03
N ASP A 151 24.18 3.29 -3.06
CA ASP A 151 24.46 2.04 -3.79
C ASP A 151 23.21 1.37 -4.40
N VAL A 152 22.19 2.16 -4.75
CA VAL A 152 20.94 1.68 -5.38
C VAL A 152 21.13 1.58 -6.90
N ILE A 153 20.53 0.57 -7.52
CA ILE A 153 20.50 0.41 -8.97
C ILE A 153 19.04 0.42 -9.44
N ILE A 154 18.70 1.32 -10.37
CA ILE A 154 17.36 1.39 -10.98
C ILE A 154 17.49 1.21 -12.49
N HIS A 155 16.96 0.11 -12.99
CA HIS A 155 17.05 -0.28 -14.39
C HIS A 155 16.09 0.51 -15.30
N PRO A 156 16.28 0.45 -16.64
CA PRO A 156 15.55 1.31 -17.58
C PRO A 156 14.03 1.22 -17.48
N ASN A 157 13.35 2.35 -17.69
CA ASN A 157 11.90 2.50 -17.72
C ASN A 157 11.20 2.20 -16.38
N ALA A 158 11.90 2.03 -15.27
CA ALA A 158 11.25 1.93 -13.97
C ALA A 158 10.60 3.26 -13.59
N ILE A 159 9.44 3.20 -12.90
CA ILE A 159 8.69 4.36 -12.43
C ILE A 159 8.56 4.30 -10.92
N ILE A 160 9.10 5.30 -10.25
CA ILE A 160 9.12 5.38 -8.78
C ILE A 160 8.22 6.52 -8.33
N GLY A 161 7.25 6.21 -7.46
CA GLY A 161 6.39 7.21 -6.82
C GLY A 161 5.21 7.68 -7.66
N SER A 162 4.72 6.87 -8.61
CA SER A 162 3.43 7.12 -9.27
C SER A 162 2.28 7.11 -8.26
N ASP A 163 1.15 7.71 -8.63
CA ASP A 163 -0.05 7.65 -7.80
C ASP A 163 -0.54 6.21 -7.69
N GLY A 164 -0.78 5.77 -6.45
CA GLY A 164 -1.46 4.51 -6.19
C GLY A 164 -2.91 4.51 -6.71
N PHE A 165 -3.47 3.32 -6.88
CA PHE A 165 -4.85 3.09 -7.30
C PHE A 165 -5.81 3.33 -6.13
N GLY A 166 -5.77 4.55 -5.56
CA GLY A 166 -6.64 4.98 -4.47
C GLY A 166 -7.96 5.52 -5.00
N LEU A 167 -9.04 4.78 -4.83
CA LEU A 167 -10.38 5.15 -5.26
C LEU A 167 -11.39 4.89 -4.14
N VAL A 168 -12.43 5.71 -4.08
CA VAL A 168 -13.58 5.53 -3.21
C VAL A 168 -14.86 5.62 -4.04
N MET A 169 -15.81 4.72 -3.75
CA MET A 169 -17.13 4.77 -4.40
C MET A 169 -18.02 5.74 -3.64
N HIS A 170 -18.52 6.76 -4.32
CA HIS A 170 -19.50 7.71 -3.79
C HIS A 170 -20.58 7.94 -4.86
N GLU A 171 -21.85 7.85 -4.50
CA GLU A 171 -23.00 8.01 -5.41
C GLU A 171 -22.88 7.24 -6.73
N LYS A 172 -22.41 5.99 -6.67
CA LYS A 172 -22.19 5.09 -7.83
C LYS A 172 -21.11 5.59 -8.82
N LYS A 173 -20.21 6.48 -8.39
CA LYS A 173 -19.04 6.95 -9.16
C LYS A 173 -17.76 6.70 -8.40
N TRP A 174 -16.70 6.37 -9.13
CA TRP A 174 -15.35 6.29 -8.57
C TRP A 174 -14.76 7.68 -8.43
N GLU A 175 -14.43 8.07 -7.21
CA GLU A 175 -13.71 9.30 -6.92
C GLU A 175 -12.27 9.00 -6.50
N LYS A 176 -11.32 9.78 -7.01
CA LYS A 176 -9.90 9.60 -6.72
C LYS A 176 -9.58 10.08 -5.30
N VAL A 177 -8.91 9.23 -4.55
CA VAL A 177 -8.23 9.58 -3.30
C VAL A 177 -6.83 10.05 -3.67
N ALA A 178 -6.53 11.33 -3.45
CA ALA A 178 -5.22 11.87 -3.77
C ALA A 178 -4.11 11.17 -2.98
N GLN A 179 -3.01 10.86 -3.68
CA GLN A 179 -1.85 10.15 -3.12
C GLN A 179 -0.80 11.20 -2.73
N ILE A 180 -0.68 11.48 -1.44
CA ILE A 180 0.11 12.59 -0.89
C ILE A 180 1.36 12.13 -0.13
N GLY A 181 1.56 10.81 -0.02
CA GLY A 181 2.75 10.22 0.56
C GLY A 181 3.93 10.17 -0.43
N ASN A 182 4.93 9.38 -0.12
CA ASN A 182 6.14 9.23 -0.93
C ASN A 182 6.61 7.78 -1.01
N VAL A 183 7.79 7.58 -1.64
CA VAL A 183 8.53 6.31 -1.67
C VAL A 183 9.86 6.49 -0.96
N ILE A 184 10.24 5.50 -0.15
CA ILE A 184 11.55 5.40 0.47
C ILE A 184 12.20 4.11 -0.01
N ILE A 185 13.35 4.24 -0.66
CA ILE A 185 14.21 3.13 -1.10
C ILE A 185 15.49 3.21 -0.30
N GLU A 186 15.74 2.21 0.54
CA GLU A 186 16.96 2.15 1.35
C GLU A 186 18.16 1.69 0.53
N SER A 187 19.35 1.69 1.14
CA SER A 187 20.61 1.42 0.44
C SER A 187 20.74 -0.01 -0.07
N GLY A 188 21.49 -0.18 -1.17
CA GLY A 188 21.79 -1.47 -1.77
C GLY A 188 20.63 -2.15 -2.51
N VAL A 189 19.51 -1.46 -2.69
CA VAL A 189 18.33 -1.98 -3.42
C VAL A 189 18.63 -2.03 -4.92
N GLU A 190 18.10 -3.05 -5.60
CA GLU A 190 18.11 -3.14 -7.06
C GLU A 190 16.68 -3.28 -7.59
N ILE A 191 16.32 -2.48 -8.61
CA ILE A 191 14.97 -2.41 -9.18
C ILE A 191 15.05 -2.67 -10.68
N GLY A 192 14.40 -3.72 -11.14
CA GLY A 192 14.38 -4.18 -12.52
C GLY A 192 13.64 -3.26 -13.49
N SER A 193 13.82 -3.51 -14.76
CA SER A 193 13.24 -2.72 -15.85
C SER A 193 11.71 -2.80 -15.87
N ASN A 194 11.05 -1.67 -16.19
CA ASN A 194 9.59 -1.53 -16.23
C ASN A 194 8.88 -1.86 -14.92
N THR A 195 9.58 -1.92 -13.81
CA THR A 195 8.97 -2.06 -12.47
C THR A 195 8.34 -0.73 -12.05
N THR A 196 7.18 -0.79 -11.42
CA THR A 196 6.44 0.36 -10.91
C THR A 196 6.30 0.27 -9.40
N ILE A 197 6.63 1.34 -8.69
CA ILE A 197 6.48 1.47 -7.25
C ILE A 197 5.65 2.71 -6.96
N ASP A 198 4.42 2.50 -6.47
CA ASP A 198 3.50 3.59 -6.18
C ASP A 198 3.85 4.26 -4.84
N LYS A 199 3.67 5.57 -4.78
CA LYS A 199 3.74 6.30 -3.51
C LYS A 199 2.56 5.96 -2.61
N ALA A 200 2.74 6.12 -1.33
CA ALA A 200 1.69 5.91 -0.35
C ALA A 200 0.57 6.96 -0.47
N THR A 201 -0.63 6.59 -0.06
CA THR A 201 -1.73 7.56 0.12
C THR A 201 -1.33 8.60 1.16
N ILE A 202 -0.86 8.14 2.32
CA ILE A 202 -0.23 8.92 3.39
C ILE A 202 0.94 8.08 3.89
N ASP A 203 1.95 8.71 4.49
CA ASP A 203 3.22 8.10 4.91
C ASP A 203 4.07 7.68 3.71
N SER A 204 4.60 6.45 3.68
CA SER A 204 5.55 6.01 2.66
C SER A 204 5.29 4.57 2.22
N THR A 205 5.51 4.29 0.95
CA THR A 205 5.84 2.95 0.45
C THR A 205 7.33 2.74 0.69
N ILE A 206 7.72 1.62 1.31
CA ILE A 206 9.09 1.45 1.83
C ILE A 206 9.71 0.17 1.28
N ILE A 207 10.86 0.32 0.63
CA ILE A 207 11.72 -0.77 0.18
C ILE A 207 12.97 -0.77 1.06
N LYS A 208 13.09 -1.77 1.91
CA LYS A 208 14.19 -1.87 2.88
C LYS A 208 15.52 -2.26 2.22
N SER A 209 16.60 -2.16 3.01
CA SER A 209 17.96 -2.36 2.53
C SER A 209 18.16 -3.70 1.83
N ASN A 210 18.96 -3.68 0.77
CA ASN A 210 19.40 -4.85 -0.02
C ASN A 210 18.27 -5.68 -0.64
N VAL A 211 17.07 -5.15 -0.80
CA VAL A 211 15.97 -5.79 -1.54
C VAL A 211 16.30 -5.86 -3.02
N LYS A 212 15.97 -6.99 -3.67
CA LYS A 212 16.17 -7.21 -5.12
C LYS A 212 14.82 -7.43 -5.77
N ILE A 213 14.48 -6.58 -6.72
CA ILE A 213 13.23 -6.59 -7.45
C ILE A 213 13.52 -6.75 -8.93
N ASP A 214 12.98 -7.79 -9.53
CA ASP A 214 13.15 -8.10 -10.95
C ASP A 214 12.23 -7.23 -11.83
N ASN A 215 12.21 -7.52 -13.11
CA ASN A 215 11.49 -6.75 -14.13
C ASN A 215 9.97 -6.87 -14.01
N GLN A 216 9.24 -5.80 -14.42
CA GLN A 216 7.79 -5.80 -14.54
C GLN A 216 7.05 -6.14 -13.22
N VAL A 217 7.64 -5.85 -12.08
CA VAL A 217 7.00 -5.99 -10.78
C VAL A 217 6.15 -4.76 -10.51
N HIS A 218 4.95 -4.96 -9.95
CA HIS A 218 4.12 -3.86 -9.45
C HIS A 218 4.05 -3.87 -7.93
N ILE A 219 4.47 -2.77 -7.32
CA ILE A 219 4.39 -2.53 -5.88
C ILE A 219 3.43 -1.37 -5.64
N ALA A 220 2.25 -1.69 -5.11
CA ALA A 220 1.21 -0.71 -4.87
C ALA A 220 1.49 0.17 -3.63
N HIS A 221 0.64 1.17 -3.42
CA HIS A 221 0.77 2.16 -2.35
C HIS A 221 0.86 1.55 -0.94
N ASN A 222 1.63 2.17 -0.07
CA ASN A 222 1.78 1.78 1.34
C ASN A 222 2.35 0.36 1.58
N VAL A 223 2.93 -0.29 0.58
CA VAL A 223 3.62 -1.57 0.74
C VAL A 223 4.93 -1.36 1.49
N ILE A 224 5.28 -2.29 2.36
CA ILE A 224 6.57 -2.36 3.04
C ILE A 224 7.23 -3.69 2.69
N ILE A 225 8.46 -3.65 2.15
CA ILE A 225 9.26 -4.84 1.84
C ILE A 225 10.47 -4.87 2.77
N GLY A 226 10.59 -5.96 3.55
CA GLY A 226 11.66 -6.18 4.51
C GLY A 226 13.02 -6.44 3.85
N GLU A 227 14.07 -6.24 4.63
CA GLU A 227 15.47 -6.35 4.21
C GLU A 227 15.80 -7.70 3.55
N ASN A 228 16.69 -7.69 2.58
CA ASN A 228 17.21 -8.89 1.88
C ASN A 228 16.12 -9.72 1.17
N THR A 229 14.93 -9.20 0.95
CA THR A 229 13.88 -9.90 0.22
C THR A 229 14.13 -9.81 -1.28
N ALA A 230 13.90 -10.92 -2.00
CA ALA A 230 14.03 -11.01 -3.45
C ALA A 230 12.67 -11.28 -4.10
N ILE A 231 12.34 -10.53 -5.14
CA ILE A 231 11.05 -10.60 -5.84
C ILE A 231 11.32 -10.81 -7.32
N ALA A 232 10.88 -11.94 -7.84
CA ALA A 232 11.06 -12.28 -9.26
C ALA A 232 10.07 -11.53 -10.17
N ALA A 233 10.28 -11.64 -11.47
CA ALA A 233 9.55 -10.88 -12.48
C ALA A 233 8.02 -11.08 -12.45
N CYS A 234 7.30 -10.03 -12.86
CA CYS A 234 5.85 -10.03 -13.03
C CYS A 234 5.05 -10.27 -11.73
N VAL A 235 5.64 -10.10 -10.56
CA VAL A 235 4.91 -10.16 -9.28
C VAL A 235 4.06 -8.91 -9.11
N GLY A 236 2.81 -9.10 -8.64
CA GLY A 236 1.92 -8.01 -8.24
C GLY A 236 1.68 -8.00 -6.73
N ILE A 237 1.95 -6.88 -6.07
CA ILE A 237 1.77 -6.70 -4.63
C ILE A 237 0.75 -5.58 -4.41
N ALA A 238 -0.42 -5.93 -3.88
CA ALA A 238 -1.49 -4.97 -3.64
C ALA A 238 -1.22 -4.09 -2.40
N GLY A 239 -1.94 -2.97 -2.32
CA GLY A 239 -1.68 -1.91 -1.35
C GLY A 239 -1.69 -2.34 0.12
N SER A 240 -0.88 -1.68 0.93
CA SER A 240 -0.76 -1.89 2.38
C SER A 240 -0.30 -3.30 2.80
N THR A 241 0.30 -4.06 1.89
CA THR A 241 0.92 -5.36 2.21
C THR A 241 2.27 -5.15 2.88
N VAL A 242 2.53 -5.92 3.93
CA VAL A 242 3.82 -5.92 4.63
C VAL A 242 4.50 -7.27 4.38
N ILE A 243 5.69 -7.23 3.80
CA ILE A 243 6.52 -8.41 3.55
C ILE A 243 7.71 -8.37 4.48
N GLY A 244 7.96 -9.46 5.19
CA GLY A 244 9.06 -9.62 6.12
C GLY A 244 10.44 -9.64 5.45
N LYS A 245 11.46 -9.91 6.26
CA LYS A 245 12.86 -9.99 5.85
C LYS A 245 13.19 -11.35 5.24
N ASN A 246 14.22 -11.37 4.38
CA ASN A 246 14.77 -12.61 3.82
C ASN A 246 13.73 -13.47 3.09
N CYS A 247 12.67 -12.86 2.57
CA CYS A 247 11.66 -13.56 1.78
C CYS A 247 12.09 -13.74 0.33
N THR A 248 11.54 -14.75 -0.34
CA THR A 248 11.69 -14.92 -1.78
C THR A 248 10.33 -15.13 -2.42
N ILE A 249 10.00 -14.31 -3.44
CA ILE A 249 8.70 -14.36 -4.10
C ILE A 249 8.90 -14.74 -5.56
N GLY A 250 8.37 -15.91 -5.94
CA GLY A 250 8.47 -16.46 -7.28
C GLY A 250 7.69 -15.66 -8.32
N GLY A 251 8.18 -15.70 -9.56
CA GLY A 251 7.63 -14.90 -10.67
C GLY A 251 6.15 -15.10 -10.91
N GLY A 252 5.45 -14.03 -11.26
CA GLY A 252 4.02 -14.02 -11.52
C GLY A 252 3.11 -14.26 -10.31
N ALA A 253 3.66 -14.28 -9.08
CA ALA A 253 2.83 -14.38 -7.88
C ALA A 253 2.03 -13.10 -7.66
N GLY A 254 0.80 -13.26 -7.13
CA GLY A 254 -0.09 -12.16 -6.76
C GLY A 254 -0.36 -12.15 -5.26
N LEU A 255 -0.16 -11.01 -4.60
CA LEU A 255 -0.40 -10.85 -3.17
C LEU A 255 -1.55 -9.86 -2.95
N ASN A 256 -2.56 -10.28 -2.18
CA ASN A 256 -3.66 -9.40 -1.79
C ASN A 256 -3.18 -8.25 -0.90
N GLY A 257 -3.98 -7.17 -0.89
CA GLY A 257 -3.73 -6.03 -0.01
C GLY A 257 -4.02 -6.29 1.46
N HIS A 258 -3.40 -5.47 2.32
CA HIS A 258 -3.60 -5.48 3.78
C HIS A 258 -3.25 -6.81 4.47
N ILE A 259 -2.35 -7.60 3.88
CA ILE A 259 -1.82 -8.84 4.47
C ILE A 259 -0.40 -8.65 4.96
N THR A 260 0.02 -9.52 5.87
CA THR A 260 1.40 -9.57 6.39
C THR A 260 2.01 -10.92 6.06
N ILE A 261 3.23 -10.90 5.54
CA ILE A 261 4.06 -12.07 5.27
C ILE A 261 5.20 -12.07 6.28
N ALA A 262 5.33 -13.14 7.04
CA ALA A 262 6.39 -13.32 8.04
C ALA A 262 7.79 -13.30 7.40
N ASP A 263 8.81 -13.16 8.24
CA ASP A 263 10.20 -13.30 7.80
C ASP A 263 10.51 -14.71 7.29
N ASN A 264 11.48 -14.84 6.38
CA ASN A 264 11.99 -16.13 5.86
C ASN A 264 10.90 -16.99 5.16
N VAL A 265 9.96 -16.36 4.49
CA VAL A 265 8.93 -17.02 3.67
C VAL A 265 9.40 -17.14 2.24
N HIS A 266 9.23 -18.34 1.65
CA HIS A 266 9.40 -18.59 0.22
C HIS A 266 8.02 -18.81 -0.44
N ILE A 267 7.66 -17.98 -1.41
CA ILE A 267 6.43 -18.10 -2.20
C ILE A 267 6.78 -18.60 -3.59
N ASN A 268 6.22 -19.73 -4.00
CA ASN A 268 6.45 -20.28 -5.34
C ASN A 268 5.88 -19.38 -6.44
N GLY A 269 6.41 -19.50 -7.65
CA GLY A 269 5.91 -18.77 -8.82
C GLY A 269 4.44 -19.04 -9.11
N MET A 270 3.73 -18.06 -9.69
CA MET A 270 2.31 -18.09 -10.03
C MET A 270 1.38 -18.35 -8.83
N ALA A 271 1.88 -18.22 -7.59
CA ALA A 271 1.06 -18.37 -6.41
C ALA A 271 0.11 -17.19 -6.20
N MET A 272 -1.10 -17.45 -5.71
CA MET A 272 -2.07 -16.44 -5.29
C MET A 272 -2.16 -16.45 -3.76
N VAL A 273 -1.68 -15.38 -3.13
CA VAL A 273 -1.66 -15.21 -1.68
C VAL A 273 -2.82 -14.31 -1.27
N THR A 274 -3.84 -14.89 -0.65
CA THR A 274 -5.10 -14.20 -0.32
C THR A 274 -5.22 -13.80 1.15
N SER A 275 -4.33 -14.28 2.02
CA SER A 275 -4.32 -14.03 3.46
C SER A 275 -2.90 -13.92 3.99
N SER A 276 -2.74 -13.39 5.20
CA SER A 276 -1.45 -13.31 5.88
C SER A 276 -0.80 -14.69 6.06
N ILE A 277 0.54 -14.71 6.02
CA ILE A 277 1.38 -15.87 6.30
C ILE A 277 2.17 -15.55 7.56
N GLU A 278 1.87 -16.23 8.65
CA GLU A 278 2.42 -15.91 9.98
C GLU A 278 3.68 -16.70 10.32
N GLU A 279 3.91 -17.83 9.65
CA GLU A 279 5.03 -18.73 9.92
C GLU A 279 6.04 -18.73 8.76
N PRO A 280 7.36 -18.80 9.04
CA PRO A 280 8.38 -19.06 8.02
C PRO A 280 8.12 -20.38 7.29
N GLY A 281 8.50 -20.47 6.02
CA GLY A 281 8.35 -21.70 5.26
C GLY A 281 8.16 -21.49 3.78
N GLN A 282 7.91 -22.59 3.08
CA GLN A 282 7.65 -22.59 1.63
C GLN A 282 6.15 -22.75 1.37
N TYR A 283 5.61 -21.85 0.55
CA TYR A 283 4.18 -21.76 0.23
C TYR A 283 3.96 -21.82 -1.28
N ALA A 284 2.92 -22.53 -1.69
CA ALA A 284 2.54 -22.68 -3.07
C ALA A 284 1.02 -22.68 -3.23
N SER A 285 0.54 -22.25 -4.39
CA SER A 285 -0.85 -22.39 -4.78
C SER A 285 -0.95 -22.67 -6.29
N GLY A 286 -2.16 -23.02 -6.74
CA GLY A 286 -2.40 -23.39 -8.13
C GLY A 286 -2.15 -24.88 -8.42
N THR A 287 -2.40 -25.26 -9.67
CA THR A 287 -2.19 -26.63 -10.15
C THR A 287 -0.95 -26.68 -11.04
N THR A 288 -0.16 -27.73 -10.87
CA THR A 288 0.99 -27.97 -11.75
C THR A 288 0.54 -28.28 -13.18
N ILE A 289 1.46 -28.06 -14.13
CA ILE A 289 1.18 -28.40 -15.54
C ILE A 289 0.98 -29.91 -15.71
N GLU A 290 -0.02 -30.29 -16.48
CA GLU A 290 -0.29 -31.68 -16.89
C GLU A 290 -0.83 -31.72 -18.34
N PRO A 291 -0.90 -32.89 -18.99
CA PRO A 291 -1.50 -32.99 -20.32
C PRO A 291 -2.89 -32.38 -20.34
N ALA A 292 -3.22 -31.58 -21.35
CA ALA A 292 -4.47 -30.82 -21.42
C ALA A 292 -5.75 -31.65 -21.25
N SER A 293 -5.73 -32.93 -21.74
CA SER A 293 -6.83 -33.87 -21.57
C SER A 293 -7.06 -34.25 -20.11
N SER A 294 -5.97 -34.47 -19.35
CA SER A 294 -6.01 -34.78 -17.91
C SER A 294 -6.48 -33.56 -17.12
N TRP A 295 -5.91 -32.39 -17.42
CA TRP A 295 -6.28 -31.14 -16.76
C TRP A 295 -7.78 -30.81 -16.89
N ARG A 296 -8.35 -30.96 -18.13
CA ARG A 296 -9.80 -30.74 -18.35
C ARG A 296 -10.66 -31.67 -17.51
N LYS A 297 -10.28 -32.95 -17.43
CA LYS A 297 -10.99 -33.94 -16.60
C LYS A 297 -10.93 -33.58 -15.12
N ASN A 298 -9.74 -33.20 -14.66
CA ASN A 298 -9.53 -32.84 -13.27
C ASN A 298 -10.29 -31.55 -12.88
N GLN A 299 -10.31 -30.52 -13.77
CA GLN A 299 -11.10 -29.30 -13.54
C GLN A 299 -12.62 -29.59 -13.51
N ALA A 300 -13.13 -30.49 -14.33
CA ALA A 300 -14.54 -30.91 -14.30
C ALA A 300 -14.90 -31.62 -12.98
N ARG A 301 -13.99 -32.47 -12.46
CA ARG A 301 -14.13 -33.13 -11.16
C ARG A 301 -14.03 -32.16 -9.99
N PHE A 302 -13.07 -31.22 -10.04
CA PHE A 302 -12.88 -30.21 -9.00
C PHE A 302 -14.16 -29.40 -8.76
N LYS A 303 -14.90 -29.02 -9.80
CA LYS A 303 -16.19 -28.32 -9.70
C LYS A 303 -17.27 -29.15 -8.96
N LYS A 304 -17.14 -30.48 -8.90
CA LYS A 304 -18.06 -31.39 -8.22
C LYS A 304 -17.54 -31.89 -6.87
N LEU A 305 -16.44 -31.34 -6.38
CA LEU A 305 -15.78 -31.83 -5.17
C LEU A 305 -16.68 -31.73 -3.93
N ASP A 306 -17.44 -30.65 -3.80
CA ASP A 306 -18.39 -30.48 -2.68
C ASP A 306 -19.52 -31.51 -2.72
N GLU A 307 -20.06 -31.81 -3.91
CA GLU A 307 -21.08 -32.84 -4.09
C GLU A 307 -20.54 -34.24 -3.69
N LEU A 308 -19.33 -34.57 -4.14
CA LEU A 308 -18.64 -35.81 -3.79
C LEU A 308 -18.39 -35.92 -2.29
N ALA A 309 -17.94 -34.82 -1.63
CA ALA A 309 -17.72 -34.79 -0.20
C ALA A 309 -19.02 -35.03 0.60
N LYS A 310 -20.13 -34.43 0.15
CA LYS A 310 -21.45 -34.65 0.75
C LYS A 310 -21.93 -36.08 0.60
N LEU A 311 -21.74 -36.71 -0.56
CA LEU A 311 -22.09 -38.13 -0.79
C LEU A 311 -21.28 -39.07 0.12
N ILE A 312 -19.97 -38.84 0.26
CA ILE A 312 -19.10 -39.63 1.17
C ILE A 312 -19.57 -39.52 2.61
N LYS A 313 -19.89 -38.30 3.08
CA LYS A 313 -20.40 -38.10 4.47
C LYS A 313 -21.73 -38.81 4.68
N LYS A 314 -22.64 -38.81 3.69
CA LYS A 314 -23.94 -39.47 3.78
C LYS A 314 -23.78 -40.98 3.89
N ASN A 315 -22.89 -41.59 3.09
CA ASN A 315 -22.63 -43.04 3.11
C ASN A 315 -22.01 -43.48 4.44
N LYS A 316 -21.03 -42.70 5.02
CA LYS A 316 -20.47 -43.00 6.34
C LYS A 316 -21.48 -42.97 7.48
N ASN A 317 -22.48 -42.08 7.41
CA ASN A 317 -23.53 -41.97 8.42
C ASN A 317 -24.62 -43.04 8.27
N GLY A 318 -24.75 -43.66 7.05
CA GLY A 318 -25.67 -44.78 6.83
C GLY A 318 -25.12 -46.12 7.28
N GLU A 319 -23.81 -46.32 7.28
CA GLU A 319 -23.17 -47.57 7.76
C GLU A 319 -23.08 -47.68 9.31
N ASN A 320 -23.32 -46.59 10.07
CA ASN A 320 -23.33 -46.60 11.51
C ASN A 320 -24.73 -46.84 12.12
N ASN A 321 -25.73 -47.14 11.31
CA ASN A 321 -27.10 -47.40 11.76
C ASN A 321 -27.61 -48.83 11.41
N GLU A 322 -26.72 -49.73 11.06
CA GLU A 322 -26.94 -51.18 11.05
C GLU A 322 -26.06 -51.84 12.14
#